data_a594566b312cf6e8e0c22e6d7df88128
#
_entry.id   a594566b312cf6e8e0c22e6d7df88128
#
_cell.length_a   1.000
_cell.length_b   1.000
_cell.length_c   1.000
_cell.angle_alpha   90.00
_cell.angle_beta   90.00
_cell.angle_gamma   90.00
#
_symmetry.space_group_name_H-M   'P 1'
#
loop_
_entity.id
_entity.type
_entity.pdbx_description
1 polymer ?
#
loop_
_entity_poly.entity_id
_entity_poly.type
_entity_poly.pdbx_seq_one_letter_code
_entity_poly.pdbx_strand_id
1 'polypeptide(L)'
;MLKRIVALRFDGLLEKGLHDFMHFLGTSKLEWAVLLTDLQRAIRKYHNENFTITFDCASPFLATANGQLYIQTETLDRTKWVYRMVPSIDDKKYASDTRLFKDGVLQDGIFKNFQDSHVTKDILVKDICIYAPGDLNKIGKEGKTSWDSFSYAIQMAHNVWHHINAVQEANRCYDNGIYPAMSVSYTHLTLPTSR
;
A
#
# COMPACT_ATOMS: atom_id res chain seq x y z
N MET A 1 -9.70 -16.34 7.90
CA MET A 1 -9.03 -15.52 8.92
C MET A 1 -9.87 -15.37 10.19
N LEU A 2 -11.01 -14.68 10.16
CA LEU A 2 -11.84 -14.43 11.37
C LEU A 2 -12.19 -15.69 12.15
N LYS A 3 -12.61 -16.79 11.50
CA LYS A 3 -12.89 -18.07 12.18
C LYS A 3 -11.72 -18.56 13.02
N ARG A 4 -10.47 -18.41 12.55
CA ARG A 4 -9.29 -18.84 13.31
C ARG A 4 -9.05 -17.95 14.53
N ILE A 5 -9.27 -16.65 14.42
CA ILE A 5 -9.12 -15.72 15.54
C ILE A 5 -10.18 -15.98 16.61
N VAL A 6 -11.41 -16.24 16.18
CA VAL A 6 -12.49 -16.64 17.11
C VAL A 6 -12.12 -17.95 17.82
N ALA A 7 -11.59 -18.96 17.09
CA ALA A 7 -11.11 -20.19 17.70
C ALA A 7 -10.01 -19.93 18.73
N LEU A 8 -8.98 -19.14 18.38
CA LEU A 8 -7.90 -18.78 19.30
C LEU A 8 -8.41 -18.12 20.58
N ARG A 9 -9.47 -17.29 20.47
CA ARG A 9 -10.11 -16.71 21.64
C ARG A 9 -10.76 -17.76 22.55
N PHE A 10 -11.53 -18.70 21.95
CA PHE A 10 -12.18 -19.78 22.71
C PHE A 10 -11.17 -20.75 23.34
N ASP A 11 -10.01 -20.91 22.71
CA ASP A 11 -8.91 -21.73 23.23
C ASP A 11 -8.09 -21.00 24.31
N GLY A 12 -8.49 -19.77 24.72
CA GLY A 12 -7.79 -18.96 25.74
C GLY A 12 -6.44 -18.43 25.28
N LEU A 13 -6.14 -18.42 23.98
CA LEU A 13 -4.84 -18.02 23.45
C LEU A 13 -4.69 -16.52 23.24
N LEU A 14 -5.74 -15.72 23.38
CA LEU A 14 -5.70 -14.25 23.26
C LEU A 14 -5.77 -13.54 24.60
N GLU A 15 -5.55 -14.27 25.71
CA GLU A 15 -5.57 -13.70 27.04
C GLU A 15 -4.40 -12.72 27.26
N LYS A 16 -4.69 -11.64 28.01
CA LYS A 16 -3.72 -10.62 28.35
C LYS A 16 -2.49 -11.23 29.05
N GLY A 17 -1.30 -10.83 28.57
CA GLY A 17 -0.02 -11.31 29.09
C GLY A 17 0.39 -12.70 28.59
N LEU A 18 -0.48 -13.39 27.85
CA LEU A 18 -0.14 -14.64 27.19
C LEU A 18 0.19 -14.41 25.71
N HIS A 19 -0.72 -13.77 24.98
CA HIS A 19 -0.53 -13.39 23.58
C HIS A 19 -1.07 -11.99 23.34
N ASP A 20 -0.19 -10.99 23.46
CA ASP A 20 -0.54 -9.58 23.27
C ASP A 20 -0.22 -9.11 21.83
N PHE A 21 0.23 -10.01 20.96
CA PHE A 21 0.72 -9.64 19.63
C PHE A 21 0.36 -10.68 18.58
N MET A 22 -0.02 -10.18 17.38
CA MET A 22 -0.21 -11.01 16.19
C MET A 22 0.29 -10.29 14.94
N HIS A 23 1.01 -11.02 14.09
CA HIS A 23 1.52 -10.50 12.84
C HIS A 23 0.90 -11.20 11.64
N PHE A 24 0.45 -10.43 10.64
CA PHE A 24 -0.13 -10.91 9.39
C PHE A 24 0.82 -10.64 8.23
N LEU A 25 1.42 -11.69 7.71
CA LEU A 25 2.33 -11.62 6.57
C LEU A 25 1.58 -11.39 5.26
N GLY A 26 2.17 -10.58 4.36
CA GLY A 26 1.71 -10.45 2.99
C GLY A 26 0.41 -9.67 2.81
N THR A 27 0.03 -8.83 3.75
CA THR A 27 -1.19 -8.02 3.69
C THR A 27 -0.96 -6.72 2.92
N SER A 28 -1.33 -6.69 1.64
CA SER A 28 -1.15 -5.52 0.77
C SER A 28 -2.44 -4.76 0.44
N LYS A 29 -3.61 -5.40 0.54
CA LYS A 29 -4.89 -4.79 0.18
C LYS A 29 -5.41 -3.89 1.29
N LEU A 30 -5.90 -2.71 0.92
CA LEU A 30 -6.43 -1.72 1.86
C LEU A 30 -7.61 -2.23 2.66
N GLU A 31 -8.49 -3.01 2.05
CA GLU A 31 -9.63 -3.61 2.74
C GLU A 31 -9.19 -4.53 3.89
N TRP A 32 -8.11 -5.29 3.68
CA TRP A 32 -7.57 -6.15 4.72
C TRP A 32 -6.90 -5.35 5.84
N ALA A 33 -6.19 -4.27 5.50
CA ALA A 33 -5.58 -3.38 6.48
C ALA A 33 -6.64 -2.77 7.41
N VAL A 34 -7.74 -2.28 6.85
CA VAL A 34 -8.87 -1.75 7.62
C VAL A 34 -9.51 -2.82 8.50
N LEU A 35 -9.76 -4.01 7.94
CA LEU A 35 -10.34 -5.12 8.70
C LEU A 35 -9.45 -5.56 9.87
N LEU A 36 -8.14 -5.58 9.70
CA LEU A 36 -7.19 -5.91 10.76
C LEU A 36 -7.13 -4.82 11.84
N THR A 37 -7.21 -3.55 11.44
CA THR A 37 -7.29 -2.42 12.37
C THR A 37 -8.57 -2.51 13.22
N ASP A 38 -9.70 -2.77 12.60
CA ASP A 38 -10.98 -2.89 13.30
C ASP A 38 -11.01 -4.11 14.23
N LEU A 39 -10.45 -5.24 13.78
CA LEU A 39 -10.29 -6.42 14.60
C LEU A 39 -9.42 -6.15 15.84
N GLN A 40 -8.29 -5.42 15.69
CA GLN A 40 -7.48 -5.00 16.84
C GLN A 40 -8.29 -4.16 17.81
N ARG A 41 -9.05 -3.17 17.31
CA ARG A 41 -9.94 -2.33 18.13
C ARG A 41 -10.97 -3.17 18.91
N ALA A 42 -11.58 -4.15 18.25
CA ALA A 42 -12.55 -5.04 18.87
C ALA A 42 -11.91 -5.92 19.96
N ILE A 43 -10.76 -6.52 19.70
CA ILE A 43 -10.05 -7.33 20.70
C ILE A 43 -9.66 -6.46 21.90
N ARG A 44 -9.11 -5.27 21.65
CA ARG A 44 -8.76 -4.32 22.74
C ARG A 44 -9.94 -3.91 23.58
N LYS A 45 -11.08 -3.68 22.97
CA LYS A 45 -12.29 -3.23 23.68
C LYS A 45 -12.94 -4.33 24.51
N TYR A 46 -12.94 -5.57 24.03
CA TYR A 46 -13.80 -6.61 24.60
C TYR A 46 -13.03 -7.78 25.23
N HIS A 47 -11.72 -7.82 25.09
CA HIS A 47 -10.97 -9.00 25.52
C HIS A 47 -9.58 -8.70 26.10
N ASN A 48 -8.69 -8.04 25.34
CA ASN A 48 -7.31 -7.80 25.75
C ASN A 48 -6.86 -6.42 25.28
N GLU A 49 -6.86 -5.43 26.16
CA GLU A 49 -6.53 -4.03 25.85
C GLU A 49 -5.10 -3.82 25.37
N ASN A 50 -4.18 -4.75 25.63
CA ASN A 50 -2.80 -4.67 25.21
C ASN A 50 -2.57 -5.24 23.80
N PHE A 51 -3.60 -5.90 23.23
CA PHE A 51 -3.43 -6.64 21.98
C PHE A 51 -3.02 -5.75 20.82
N THR A 52 -2.00 -6.17 20.07
CA THR A 52 -1.47 -5.45 18.92
C THR A 52 -1.47 -6.33 17.68
N ILE A 53 -2.02 -5.81 16.59
CA ILE A 53 -1.92 -6.42 15.28
C ILE A 53 -0.96 -5.58 14.42
N THR A 54 0.00 -6.25 13.80
CA THR A 54 0.83 -5.67 12.75
C THR A 54 0.70 -6.49 11.47
N PHE A 55 1.03 -5.87 10.36
CA PHE A 55 1.07 -6.54 9.06
C PHE A 55 2.12 -5.89 8.16
N ASP A 56 2.58 -6.63 7.18
CA ASP A 56 3.54 -6.18 6.18
C ASP A 56 3.15 -6.61 4.78
N CYS A 57 3.83 -6.07 3.80
CA CYS A 57 3.81 -6.59 2.44
C CYS A 57 5.04 -6.14 1.64
N ALA A 58 5.42 -6.95 0.66
CA ALA A 58 6.47 -6.62 -0.31
C ALA A 58 5.96 -5.82 -1.51
N SER A 59 4.64 -5.55 -1.61
CA SER A 59 4.03 -4.96 -2.81
C SER A 59 4.63 -3.63 -3.26
N PRO A 60 4.97 -2.65 -2.38
CA PRO A 60 5.60 -1.41 -2.81
C PRO A 60 6.98 -1.63 -3.45
N PHE A 61 7.76 -2.57 -2.92
CA PHE A 61 9.08 -2.93 -3.45
C PHE A 61 8.97 -3.67 -4.76
N LEU A 62 8.03 -4.62 -4.86
CA LEU A 62 7.75 -5.35 -6.08
C LEU A 62 7.23 -4.44 -7.21
N ALA A 63 6.44 -3.44 -6.88
CA ALA A 63 6.00 -2.44 -7.86
C ALA A 63 7.23 -1.74 -8.48
N THR A 64 8.18 -1.28 -7.65
CA THR A 64 9.43 -0.68 -8.15
C THR A 64 10.25 -1.67 -8.95
N ALA A 65 10.38 -2.92 -8.51
CA ALA A 65 11.11 -3.97 -9.23
C ALA A 65 10.50 -4.24 -10.62
N ASN A 66 9.19 -4.03 -10.76
CA ASN A 66 8.46 -4.12 -12.02
C ASN A 66 8.39 -2.77 -12.79
N GLY A 67 9.18 -1.78 -12.40
CA GLY A 67 9.20 -0.48 -13.07
C GLY A 67 7.95 0.36 -12.87
N GLN A 68 7.25 0.20 -11.76
CA GLN A 68 5.98 0.88 -11.49
C GLN A 68 6.05 1.78 -10.27
N LEU A 69 5.39 2.93 -10.38
CA LEU A 69 5.22 3.90 -9.30
C LEU A 69 3.75 4.00 -8.89
N TYR A 70 3.52 4.09 -7.61
CA TYR A 70 2.21 4.46 -7.07
C TYR A 70 2.01 5.97 -7.27
N ILE A 71 0.85 6.34 -7.81
CA ILE A 71 0.54 7.75 -8.08
C ILE A 71 -0.64 8.28 -7.28
N GLN A 72 -1.57 7.42 -6.96
CA GLN A 72 -2.78 7.77 -6.24
C GLN A 72 -3.42 6.53 -5.62
N THR A 73 -4.14 6.74 -4.53
CA THR A 73 -5.01 5.73 -3.94
C THR A 73 -6.46 6.07 -4.25
N GLU A 74 -7.19 5.14 -4.82
CA GLU A 74 -8.62 5.29 -5.05
C GLU A 74 -9.41 4.69 -3.88
N THR A 75 -9.64 5.49 -2.86
CA THR A 75 -10.44 5.09 -1.69
C THR A 75 -11.89 5.55 -1.78
N LEU A 76 -12.21 6.45 -2.71
CA LEU A 76 -13.54 7.06 -2.81
C LEU A 76 -14.54 6.23 -3.62
N ASP A 77 -14.08 5.28 -4.42
CA ASP A 77 -14.96 4.31 -5.04
C ASP A 77 -15.29 3.22 -4.02
N ARG A 78 -16.52 3.21 -3.54
CA ARG A 78 -17.04 2.22 -2.58
C ARG A 78 -16.87 0.76 -3.02
N THR A 79 -16.52 0.53 -4.28
CA THR A 79 -16.38 -0.81 -4.84
C THR A 79 -14.93 -1.29 -4.91
N LYS A 80 -13.96 -0.36 -4.99
CA LYS A 80 -12.53 -0.71 -5.14
C LYS A 80 -11.63 0.25 -4.37
N TRP A 81 -10.93 -0.27 -3.41
CA TRP A 81 -9.85 0.42 -2.73
C TRP A 81 -8.51 -0.08 -3.31
N VAL A 82 -8.05 0.57 -4.34
CA VAL A 82 -6.89 0.14 -5.11
C VAL A 82 -5.84 1.25 -5.24
N TYR A 83 -4.59 0.83 -5.38
CA TYR A 83 -3.51 1.72 -5.79
C TYR A 83 -3.55 1.90 -7.30
N ARG A 84 -3.40 3.14 -7.76
CA ARG A 84 -3.03 3.37 -9.16
C ARG A 84 -1.52 3.38 -9.29
N MET A 85 -1.05 2.74 -10.35
CA MET A 85 0.35 2.65 -10.70
C MET A 85 0.56 3.08 -12.13
N VAL A 86 1.72 3.68 -12.39
CA VAL A 86 2.18 4.04 -13.74
C VAL A 86 3.59 3.52 -13.94
N PRO A 87 4.01 3.28 -15.18
CA PRO A 87 5.41 3.01 -15.48
C PRO A 87 6.29 4.18 -15.01
N SER A 88 7.41 3.85 -14.40
CA SER A 88 8.43 4.84 -14.07
C SER A 88 9.18 5.26 -15.33
N ILE A 89 9.78 6.44 -15.29
CA ILE A 89 10.65 6.94 -16.33
C ILE A 89 11.99 6.22 -16.25
N ASP A 90 12.39 5.54 -17.32
CA ASP A 90 13.60 4.74 -17.36
C ASP A 90 14.39 4.85 -18.67
N ASP A 91 14.21 5.93 -19.45
CA ASP A 91 14.82 6.10 -20.76
C ASP A 91 16.02 7.05 -20.71
N LYS A 92 17.13 6.66 -21.30
CA LYS A 92 18.35 7.47 -21.46
C LYS A 92 18.11 8.88 -22.02
N LYS A 93 17.10 9.05 -22.86
CA LYS A 93 16.74 10.36 -23.40
C LYS A 93 16.40 11.38 -22.33
N TYR A 94 16.04 10.92 -21.15
CA TYR A 94 15.71 11.77 -20.00
C TYR A 94 16.90 12.05 -19.08
N ALA A 95 18.10 11.56 -19.38
CA ALA A 95 19.28 11.74 -18.53
C ALA A 95 19.71 13.21 -18.35
N SER A 96 19.25 14.11 -19.21
CA SER A 96 19.45 15.57 -19.10
C SER A 96 18.18 16.34 -18.81
N ASP A 97 17.07 15.69 -18.53
CA ASP A 97 15.78 16.32 -18.28
C ASP A 97 15.72 16.98 -16.91
N THR A 98 15.57 18.28 -16.87
CA THR A 98 15.56 19.10 -15.64
C THR A 98 14.16 19.35 -15.09
N ARG A 99 13.12 18.75 -15.65
CA ARG A 99 11.78 18.83 -15.09
C ARG A 99 11.71 18.09 -13.76
N LEU A 100 10.76 18.45 -12.92
CA LEU A 100 10.44 17.67 -11.72
C LEU A 100 10.00 16.26 -12.10
N PHE A 101 10.33 15.30 -11.28
CA PHE A 101 10.03 13.90 -11.52
C PHE A 101 8.55 13.63 -11.81
N LYS A 102 7.63 14.28 -11.05
CA LYS A 102 6.19 14.22 -11.29
C LYS A 102 5.79 14.66 -12.70
N ASP A 103 6.41 15.73 -13.21
CA ASP A 103 6.07 16.29 -14.53
C ASP A 103 6.55 15.37 -15.64
N GLY A 104 7.64 14.65 -15.42
CA GLY A 104 8.09 13.60 -16.31
C GLY A 104 7.17 12.39 -16.33
N VAL A 105 6.69 11.95 -15.19
CA VAL A 105 5.75 10.82 -15.06
C VAL A 105 4.39 11.14 -15.70
N LEU A 106 3.95 12.40 -15.64
CA LEU A 106 2.65 12.84 -16.17
C LEU A 106 2.66 13.20 -17.67
N GLN A 107 3.82 13.19 -18.34
CA GLN A 107 3.98 13.79 -19.67
C GLN A 107 3.06 13.22 -20.76
N ASP A 108 2.55 12.00 -20.64
CA ASP A 108 1.76 11.35 -21.68
C ASP A 108 0.24 11.59 -21.51
N GLY A 109 -0.19 12.45 -20.59
CA GLY A 109 -1.58 12.87 -20.45
C GLY A 109 -2.59 11.80 -20.03
N ILE A 110 -2.15 10.56 -19.82
CA ILE A 110 -3.01 9.44 -19.44
C ILE A 110 -3.44 9.58 -17.97
N PHE A 111 -2.58 10.15 -17.12
CA PHE A 111 -2.81 10.31 -15.71
C PHE A 111 -2.72 11.79 -15.33
N LYS A 112 -3.83 12.34 -14.86
CA LYS A 112 -3.92 13.77 -14.52
C LYS A 112 -3.38 14.11 -13.14
N ASN A 113 -3.18 13.13 -12.28
CA ASN A 113 -2.82 13.34 -10.89
C ASN A 113 -1.66 12.42 -10.50
N PHE A 114 -0.51 13.02 -10.21
CA PHE A 114 0.59 12.37 -9.53
C PHE A 114 0.76 13.05 -8.18
N GLN A 115 0.66 12.28 -7.11
CA GLN A 115 0.89 12.79 -5.78
C GLN A 115 2.36 12.54 -5.41
N ASP A 116 3.14 13.62 -5.28
CA ASP A 116 4.51 13.54 -4.80
C ASP A 116 4.56 12.99 -3.38
N SER A 117 5.58 12.18 -3.12
CA SER A 117 6.01 11.85 -1.77
C SER A 117 7.04 12.87 -1.27
N HIS A 118 7.31 12.85 0.03
CA HIS A 118 8.37 13.68 0.60
C HIS A 118 9.76 13.38 0.01
N VAL A 119 9.97 12.20 -0.55
CA VAL A 119 11.24 11.78 -1.13
C VAL A 119 11.37 12.14 -2.61
N THR A 120 10.26 12.43 -3.32
CA THR A 120 10.28 12.70 -4.76
C THR A 120 9.93 14.14 -5.12
N LYS A 121 9.39 14.94 -4.21
CA LYS A 121 8.88 16.30 -4.48
C LYS A 121 9.91 17.26 -5.09
N ASP A 122 11.17 17.10 -4.74
CA ASP A 122 12.28 17.96 -5.18
C ASP A 122 13.25 17.25 -6.14
N ILE A 123 12.94 16.00 -6.53
CA ILE A 123 13.76 15.18 -7.43
C ILE A 123 13.48 15.57 -8.89
N LEU A 124 14.52 15.68 -9.68
CA LEU A 124 14.42 15.90 -11.11
C LEU A 124 14.42 14.57 -11.87
N VAL A 125 13.86 14.58 -13.08
CA VAL A 125 13.85 13.40 -13.95
C VAL A 125 15.27 12.88 -14.18
N LYS A 126 16.24 13.76 -14.45
CA LYS A 126 17.64 13.39 -14.63
C LYS A 126 18.27 12.69 -13.43
N ASP A 127 17.82 12.98 -12.21
CA ASP A 127 18.37 12.37 -11.00
C ASP A 127 17.95 10.90 -10.86
N ILE A 128 16.82 10.53 -11.46
CA ILE A 128 16.35 9.15 -11.54
C ILE A 128 16.92 8.42 -12.76
N CYS A 129 17.06 9.12 -13.89
CA CYS A 129 17.46 8.52 -15.15
C CYS A 129 18.97 8.56 -15.43
N ILE A 130 19.80 9.02 -14.51
CA ILE A 130 21.23 9.28 -14.70
C ILE A 130 22.01 8.04 -15.20
N TYR A 131 21.60 6.86 -14.78
CA TYR A 131 22.17 5.58 -15.17
C TYR A 131 21.16 4.63 -15.77
N ALA A 132 19.96 5.09 -16.07
CA ALA A 132 18.84 4.26 -16.47
C ALA A 132 18.79 4.06 -18.00
N PRO A 133 19.29 2.95 -18.53
CA PRO A 133 19.34 2.73 -19.98
C PRO A 133 18.05 2.13 -20.55
N GLY A 134 16.91 2.26 -19.92
CA GLY A 134 15.63 1.79 -20.49
C GLY A 134 15.42 0.29 -20.47
N ASP A 135 16.11 -0.44 -19.62
CA ASP A 135 16.06 -1.91 -19.63
C ASP A 135 15.14 -2.54 -18.59
N LEU A 136 14.50 -1.74 -17.76
CA LEU A 136 13.71 -2.23 -16.62
C LEU A 136 12.53 -3.13 -17.04
N ASN A 137 11.94 -2.81 -18.19
CA ASN A 137 10.79 -3.55 -18.71
C ASN A 137 11.17 -4.64 -19.73
N LYS A 138 12.47 -4.88 -19.95
CA LYS A 138 12.93 -5.96 -20.82
C LYS A 138 12.87 -7.30 -20.13
N ILE A 139 12.42 -8.31 -20.85
CA ILE A 139 12.22 -9.67 -20.35
C ILE A 139 13.39 -10.57 -20.76
N GLY A 140 13.79 -11.49 -19.88
CA GLY A 140 14.79 -12.51 -20.16
C GLY A 140 16.23 -12.04 -19.95
N LYS A 141 17.16 -12.52 -20.78
CA LYS A 141 18.60 -12.23 -20.64
C LYS A 141 18.96 -10.75 -20.84
N GLU A 142 18.09 -10.00 -21.46
CA GLU A 142 18.27 -8.55 -21.68
C GLU A 142 17.70 -7.71 -20.54
N GLY A 143 16.93 -8.30 -19.64
CA GLY A 143 16.36 -7.63 -18.47
C GLY A 143 17.46 -7.28 -17.48
N LYS A 144 17.89 -6.03 -17.48
CA LYS A 144 18.81 -5.47 -16.49
C LYS A 144 18.12 -4.32 -15.80
N THR A 145 18.31 -4.25 -14.49
CA THR A 145 17.93 -3.05 -13.75
C THR A 145 18.71 -1.88 -14.31
N SER A 146 18.01 -0.93 -14.88
CA SER A 146 18.61 0.23 -15.51
C SER A 146 18.85 1.38 -14.53
N TRP A 147 18.38 1.27 -13.33
CA TRP A 147 18.58 2.24 -12.26
C TRP A 147 19.76 1.84 -11.37
N ASP A 148 20.48 2.84 -10.90
CA ASP A 148 21.42 2.64 -9.82
C ASP A 148 20.69 2.37 -8.49
N SER A 149 21.46 1.99 -7.48
CA SER A 149 20.92 1.67 -6.15
C SER A 149 20.20 2.86 -5.50
N PHE A 150 20.66 4.10 -5.77
CA PHE A 150 20.04 5.30 -5.21
C PHE A 150 18.68 5.58 -5.85
N SER A 151 18.61 5.61 -7.18
CA SER A 151 17.36 5.81 -7.91
C SER A 151 16.31 4.75 -7.57
N TYR A 152 16.78 3.51 -7.40
CA TYR A 152 15.92 2.40 -7.01
C TYR A 152 15.37 2.60 -5.59
N ALA A 153 16.23 2.98 -4.64
CA ALA A 153 15.83 3.24 -3.25
C ALA A 153 14.84 4.41 -3.13
N ILE A 154 15.03 5.49 -3.87
CA ILE A 154 14.10 6.63 -3.92
C ILE A 154 12.72 6.20 -4.40
N GLN A 155 12.64 5.42 -5.46
CA GLN A 155 11.37 4.94 -6.01
C GLN A 155 10.68 3.93 -5.06
N MET A 156 11.45 3.06 -4.41
CA MET A 156 10.92 2.19 -3.35
C MET A 156 10.34 3.01 -2.19
N ALA A 157 11.08 4.01 -1.72
CA ALA A 157 10.63 4.87 -0.63
C ALA A 157 9.37 5.67 -1.00
N HIS A 158 9.25 6.12 -2.25
CA HIS A 158 8.03 6.74 -2.78
C HIS A 158 6.84 5.77 -2.71
N ASN A 159 7.00 4.55 -3.20
CA ASN A 159 5.94 3.55 -3.18
C ASN A 159 5.54 3.16 -1.75
N VAL A 160 6.51 3.02 -0.85
CA VAL A 160 6.25 2.76 0.59
C VAL A 160 5.48 3.91 1.22
N TRP A 161 5.86 5.16 0.95
CA TRP A 161 5.14 6.34 1.44
C TRP A 161 3.67 6.33 0.98
N HIS A 162 3.42 6.05 -0.29
CA HIS A 162 2.06 5.92 -0.82
C HIS A 162 1.28 4.80 -0.14
N HIS A 163 1.92 3.66 0.09
CA HIS A 163 1.28 2.53 0.75
C HIS A 163 0.85 2.88 2.18
N ILE A 164 1.75 3.46 2.96
CA ILE A 164 1.46 3.86 4.35
C ILE A 164 0.33 4.88 4.40
N ASN A 165 0.40 5.93 3.57
CA ASN A 165 -0.63 6.97 3.52
C ASN A 165 -1.99 6.42 3.06
N ALA A 166 -1.99 5.48 2.11
CA ALA A 166 -3.20 4.83 1.65
C ALA A 166 -3.87 4.00 2.75
N VAL A 167 -3.10 3.27 3.54
CA VAL A 167 -3.63 2.53 4.71
C VAL A 167 -4.24 3.48 5.73
N GLN A 168 -3.58 4.59 6.02
CA GLN A 168 -4.09 5.60 6.95
C GLN A 168 -5.37 6.26 6.42
N GLU A 169 -5.41 6.59 5.12
CA GLU A 169 -6.60 7.16 4.48
C GLU A 169 -7.75 6.17 4.46
N ALA A 170 -7.49 4.90 4.15
CA ALA A 170 -8.49 3.85 4.20
C ALA A 170 -9.13 3.72 5.58
N ASN A 171 -8.33 3.78 6.66
CA ASN A 171 -8.85 3.78 8.01
C ASN A 171 -9.68 5.04 8.32
N ARG A 172 -9.25 6.23 7.87
CA ARG A 172 -10.06 7.47 7.99
C ARG A 172 -11.39 7.37 7.24
N CYS A 173 -11.39 6.82 6.02
CA CYS A 173 -12.62 6.58 5.28
C CYS A 173 -13.56 5.64 6.03
N TYR A 174 -13.03 4.56 6.57
CA TYR A 174 -13.80 3.61 7.36
C TYR A 174 -14.42 4.26 8.61
N ASP A 175 -13.65 5.04 9.35
CA ASP A 175 -14.11 5.76 10.54
C ASP A 175 -15.20 6.81 10.20
N ASN A 176 -15.21 7.32 8.97
CA ASN A 176 -16.22 8.24 8.44
C ASN A 176 -17.41 7.52 7.75
N GLY A 177 -17.53 6.21 7.90
CA GLY A 177 -18.66 5.44 7.36
C GLY A 177 -18.55 5.10 5.87
N ILE A 178 -17.37 5.27 5.26
CA ILE A 178 -17.07 4.82 3.90
C ILE A 178 -16.43 3.45 3.99
N TYR A 179 -17.20 2.43 3.66
CA TYR A 179 -16.77 1.04 3.82
C TYR A 179 -16.40 0.41 2.48
N PRO A 180 -15.32 -0.41 2.42
CA PRO A 180 -15.04 -1.21 1.24
C PRO A 180 -16.14 -2.25 1.01
N ALA A 181 -16.39 -2.61 -0.25
CA ALA A 181 -17.44 -3.56 -0.63
C ALA A 181 -17.34 -4.90 0.14
N MET A 182 -16.13 -5.34 0.43
CA MET A 182 -15.88 -6.54 1.22
C MET A 182 -16.44 -6.44 2.65
N SER A 183 -16.38 -5.27 3.28
CA SER A 183 -16.89 -5.06 4.64
C SER A 183 -18.42 -5.01 4.67
N VAL A 184 -19.03 -4.43 3.65
CA VAL A 184 -20.51 -4.29 3.57
C VAL A 184 -21.19 -5.65 3.53
N SER A 185 -20.63 -6.63 2.84
CA SER A 185 -21.19 -7.98 2.80
C SER A 185 -21.15 -8.72 4.14
N TYR A 186 -20.28 -8.33 5.05
CA TYR A 186 -20.18 -8.92 6.40
C TYR A 186 -21.03 -8.21 7.44
N THR A 187 -21.31 -6.92 7.30
CA THR A 187 -22.16 -6.16 8.23
C THR A 187 -23.62 -6.56 8.15
N HIS A 188 -24.08 -7.10 7.02
CA HIS A 188 -25.43 -7.64 6.88
C HIS A 188 -25.61 -9.06 7.45
N LEU A 189 -24.52 -9.71 7.87
CA LEU A 189 -24.55 -11.04 8.47
C LEU A 189 -24.50 -11.01 10.02
N THR A 190 -24.50 -9.85 10.62
CA THR A 190 -24.35 -9.75 12.06
C THR A 190 -25.54 -9.09 12.73
N LEU A 191 -25.96 -9.85 13.65
CA LEU A 191 -26.73 -9.71 14.86
C LEU A 191 -28.20 -10.10 14.71
N PRO A 192 -28.57 -11.24 15.27
CA PRO A 192 -29.93 -11.40 15.71
C PRO A 192 -30.17 -10.29 16.73
N THR A 193 -31.05 -9.35 16.40
CA THR A 193 -31.64 -8.47 17.39
C THR A 193 -32.24 -9.36 18.45
N SER A 194 -31.56 -9.42 19.59
CA SER A 194 -32.17 -9.96 20.80
C SER A 194 -33.43 -9.14 21.08
N ARG A 195 -34.59 -9.74 20.86
CA ARG A 195 -35.83 -9.35 21.52
C ARG A 195 -35.83 -9.93 22.92
#